data_36fbbb1ad3f449554b28fc99a5aec59d
#
_entry.id   36fbbb1ad3f449554b28fc99a5aec59d
#
_cell.length_a   1.000
_cell.length_b   1.000
_cell.length_c   1.000
_cell.angle_alpha   90.00
_cell.angle_beta   90.00
_cell.angle_gamma   90.00
#
_symmetry.space_group_name_H-M   'P 1'
#
loop_
_entity.id
_entity.type
_entity.pdbx_description
1 polymer ?
#
loop_
_entity_poly.entity_id
_entity_poly.type
_entity_poly.pdbx_seq_one_letter_code
_entity_poly.pdbx_strand_id
1 'polypeptide(L)'
;MYSARKFGNCCVLVSLDKLIDYGDTINLIQTDETNRKVERKDVPLFELSAFFEATLNAILHNKWVTGYGPAFTMYSDRLEIFSRGPLPPEQTVLGFYRGDSVPVNKSLAKIINQLHISETSGRGVPKITSFYGEDAIAIEKNSIRVTIPFNFVHQPEVRDKARDKVRDTLNQTQQKMLELIRDNPSITRPRLMVELRLGETAVQNNISFLKKSGYIQRVGSNKKGYWKTLK
;
A
#
# COMPACT_ATOMS: atom_id res chain seq x y z
N MET A 1 1.40 -17.69 4.98
CA MET A 1 -0.03 -17.58 4.63
C MET A 1 -0.22 -16.18 4.06
N TYR A 2 -0.50 -16.06 2.75
CA TYR A 2 -0.66 -14.76 2.11
C TYR A 2 -2.02 -14.18 2.48
N SER A 3 -2.05 -12.96 3.01
CA SER A 3 -3.31 -12.28 3.29
C SER A 3 -3.87 -11.71 1.99
N ALA A 4 -5.03 -12.17 1.54
CA ALA A 4 -5.73 -11.59 0.41
C ALA A 4 -6.44 -10.30 0.86
N ARG A 5 -6.07 -9.15 0.26
CA ARG A 5 -6.81 -7.90 0.43
C ARG A 5 -7.73 -7.70 -0.75
N LYS A 6 -8.97 -7.33 -0.48
CA LYS A 6 -9.95 -6.98 -1.52
C LYS A 6 -10.11 -5.46 -1.55
N PHE A 7 -9.79 -4.86 -2.70
CA PHE A 7 -10.01 -3.44 -2.96
C PHE A 7 -11.29 -3.18 -3.77
N GLY A 8 -12.11 -4.23 -3.96
CA GLY A 8 -13.37 -4.18 -4.67
C GLY A 8 -14.56 -3.73 -3.80
N ASN A 9 -15.77 -3.79 -4.38
CA ASN A 9 -17.04 -3.33 -3.82
C ASN A 9 -17.12 -1.80 -3.61
N CYS A 10 -16.34 -1.03 -4.35
CA CYS A 10 -16.40 0.41 -4.41
C CYS A 10 -16.16 0.90 -5.86
N CYS A 11 -16.27 2.20 -6.08
CA CYS A 11 -15.97 2.80 -7.38
C CYS A 11 -14.54 2.41 -7.82
N VAL A 12 -14.37 2.10 -9.10
CA VAL A 12 -13.07 1.68 -9.65
C VAL A 12 -11.97 2.73 -9.47
N LEU A 13 -12.33 4.01 -9.48
CA LEU A 13 -11.38 5.11 -9.22
C LEU A 13 -10.88 5.08 -7.76
N VAL A 14 -11.78 4.82 -6.81
CA VAL A 14 -11.41 4.64 -5.40
C VAL A 14 -10.57 3.37 -5.20
N SER A 15 -10.83 2.33 -6.00
CA SER A 15 -10.01 1.11 -5.96
C SER A 15 -8.62 1.36 -6.52
N LEU A 16 -8.51 2.16 -7.59
CA LEU A 16 -7.23 2.57 -8.17
C LEU A 16 -6.41 3.35 -7.16
N ASP A 17 -6.99 4.39 -6.55
CA ASP A 17 -6.34 5.21 -5.52
C ASP A 17 -5.78 4.35 -4.37
N LYS A 18 -6.61 3.48 -3.80
CA LYS A 18 -6.20 2.54 -2.74
C LYS A 18 -5.11 1.56 -3.17
N LEU A 19 -5.09 1.15 -4.45
CA LEU A 19 -4.06 0.26 -4.98
C LEU A 19 -2.73 1.00 -5.10
N ILE A 20 -2.74 2.25 -5.53
CA ILE A 20 -1.54 3.09 -5.63
C ILE A 20 -0.98 3.38 -4.23
N ASP A 21 -1.81 3.80 -3.29
CA ASP A 21 -1.42 3.99 -1.89
C ASP A 21 -0.83 2.71 -1.27
N TYR A 22 -1.42 1.55 -1.61
CA TYR A 22 -0.89 0.27 -1.16
C TYR A 22 0.46 -0.02 -1.80
N GLY A 23 0.63 0.24 -3.11
CA GLY A 23 1.90 0.10 -3.82
C GLY A 23 3.00 0.94 -3.18
N ASP A 24 2.72 2.20 -2.87
CA ASP A 24 3.64 3.09 -2.17
C ASP A 24 4.00 2.56 -0.76
N THR A 25 2.99 2.07 -0.03
CA THR A 25 3.19 1.51 1.32
C THR A 25 4.10 0.28 1.35
N ILE A 26 4.03 -0.58 0.33
CA ILE A 26 4.84 -1.81 0.24
C ILE A 26 6.18 -1.57 -0.45
N ASN A 27 6.36 -0.45 -1.13
CA ASN A 27 7.60 -0.08 -1.83
C ASN A 27 8.67 0.36 -0.84
N LEU A 28 9.23 -0.61 -0.12
CA LEU A 28 10.26 -0.38 0.88
C LEU A 28 11.51 0.21 0.24
N ILE A 29 12.19 1.09 0.96
CA ILE A 29 13.46 1.64 0.55
C ILE A 29 14.56 0.95 1.35
N GLN A 30 15.55 0.38 0.65
CA GLN A 30 16.76 -0.16 1.24
C GLN A 30 17.92 0.77 0.90
N THR A 31 18.70 1.14 1.91
CA THR A 31 19.93 1.92 1.70
C THR A 31 21.05 0.98 1.29
N ASP A 32 21.60 1.18 0.09
CA ASP A 32 22.77 0.43 -0.37
C ASP A 32 24.03 0.99 0.31
N GLU A 33 24.60 0.22 1.23
CA GLU A 33 25.84 0.56 1.94
C GLU A 33 27.10 -0.03 1.28
N THR A 34 26.95 -0.85 0.22
CA THR A 34 28.07 -1.63 -0.35
C THR A 34 29.01 -0.81 -1.22
N ASN A 35 28.58 0.32 -1.76
CA ASN A 35 29.38 1.17 -2.64
C ASN A 35 29.64 2.58 -2.06
N ARG A 36 30.04 2.68 -0.81
CA ARG A 36 30.38 3.95 -0.15
C ARG A 36 31.54 4.66 -0.84
N LYS A 37 31.24 5.55 -1.81
CA LYS A 37 32.24 6.57 -2.17
C LYS A 37 31.87 7.97 -1.67
N VAL A 38 30.64 8.42 -1.61
CA VAL A 38 30.26 9.74 -1.05
C VAL A 38 28.76 9.86 -0.73
N GLU A 39 27.85 9.16 -1.45
CA GLU A 39 26.40 9.31 -1.26
C GLU A 39 25.73 7.99 -0.93
N ARG A 40 24.77 8.04 0.01
CA ARG A 40 23.84 6.94 0.25
C ARG A 40 22.91 6.84 -0.95
N LYS A 41 22.84 5.68 -1.58
CA LYS A 41 21.87 5.41 -2.64
C LYS A 41 20.69 4.65 -2.05
N ASP A 42 19.56 5.29 -1.99
CA ASP A 42 18.31 4.65 -1.60
C ASP A 42 17.73 3.90 -2.81
N VAL A 43 17.54 2.60 -2.63
CA VAL A 43 17.00 1.72 -3.67
C VAL A 43 15.59 1.31 -3.26
N PRO A 44 14.53 1.70 -4.00
CA PRO A 44 13.18 1.25 -3.74
C PRO A 44 13.05 -0.24 -4.10
N LEU A 45 12.07 -0.93 -3.50
CA LEU A 45 11.79 -2.34 -3.79
C LEU A 45 11.49 -2.55 -5.27
N PHE A 46 10.74 -1.64 -5.88
CA PHE A 46 10.43 -1.60 -7.31
C PHE A 46 10.19 -0.16 -7.79
N GLU A 47 10.15 0.03 -9.10
CA GLU A 47 9.87 1.34 -9.69
C GLU A 47 8.38 1.69 -9.59
N LEU A 48 8.05 2.68 -8.76
CA LEU A 48 6.66 3.06 -8.45
C LEU A 48 5.91 3.56 -9.69
N SER A 49 6.59 4.26 -10.58
CA SER A 49 6.00 4.78 -11.82
C SER A 49 5.60 3.67 -12.79
N ALA A 50 6.38 2.60 -12.86
CA ALA A 50 6.05 1.42 -13.64
C ALA A 50 4.89 0.62 -13.01
N PHE A 51 4.86 0.53 -11.68
CA PHE A 51 3.74 -0.07 -10.96
C PHE A 51 2.42 0.68 -11.19
N PHE A 52 2.46 2.01 -11.16
CA PHE A 52 1.30 2.85 -11.47
C PHE A 52 0.76 2.56 -12.86
N GLU A 53 1.61 2.58 -13.88
CA GLU A 53 1.23 2.33 -15.27
C GLU A 53 0.70 0.90 -15.47
N ALA A 54 1.34 -0.09 -14.87
CA ALA A 54 0.89 -1.48 -14.94
C ALA A 54 -0.49 -1.67 -14.28
N THR A 55 -0.71 -1.01 -13.14
CA THR A 55 -1.99 -1.03 -12.42
C THR A 55 -3.10 -0.37 -13.23
N LEU A 56 -2.82 0.80 -13.80
CA LEU A 56 -3.75 1.54 -14.62
C LEU A 56 -4.12 0.76 -15.89
N ASN A 57 -3.12 0.21 -16.58
CA ASN A 57 -3.33 -0.64 -17.77
C ASN A 57 -4.14 -1.88 -17.43
N ALA A 58 -3.86 -2.53 -16.30
CA ALA A 58 -4.63 -3.69 -15.86
C ALA A 58 -6.11 -3.35 -15.64
N ILE A 59 -6.42 -2.18 -15.08
CA ILE A 59 -7.80 -1.70 -14.87
C ILE A 59 -8.48 -1.35 -16.19
N LEU A 60 -7.81 -0.62 -17.09
CA LEU A 60 -8.36 -0.16 -18.37
C LEU A 60 -8.61 -1.30 -19.36
N HIS A 61 -7.73 -2.29 -19.36
CA HIS A 61 -7.78 -3.40 -20.30
C HIS A 61 -8.42 -4.68 -19.75
N ASN A 62 -8.82 -4.69 -18.46
CA ASN A 62 -9.52 -5.84 -17.89
C ASN A 62 -10.88 -6.07 -18.54
N LYS A 63 -11.19 -7.32 -18.81
CA LYS A 63 -12.51 -7.73 -19.32
C LYS A 63 -13.51 -7.84 -18.17
N TRP A 64 -14.11 -6.72 -17.77
CA TRP A 64 -15.01 -6.59 -16.62
C TRP A 64 -16.32 -7.38 -16.71
N VAL A 65 -16.75 -7.76 -17.93
CA VAL A 65 -17.98 -8.53 -18.15
C VAL A 65 -18.02 -9.87 -17.42
N THR A 66 -16.87 -10.36 -16.96
CA THR A 66 -16.79 -11.62 -16.18
C THR A 66 -17.09 -11.42 -14.69
N GLY A 67 -17.30 -10.19 -14.24
CA GLY A 67 -17.48 -9.86 -12.83
C GLY A 67 -16.20 -9.89 -11.99
N TYR A 68 -15.05 -10.18 -12.59
CA TYR A 68 -13.75 -10.24 -11.90
C TYR A 68 -12.86 -9.06 -12.28
N GLY A 69 -12.27 -8.40 -11.28
CA GLY A 69 -11.26 -7.37 -11.47
C GLY A 69 -9.87 -7.95 -11.77
N PRO A 70 -8.89 -7.07 -12.01
CA PRO A 70 -7.48 -7.46 -12.06
C PRO A 70 -7.03 -8.09 -10.74
N ALA A 71 -6.03 -8.96 -10.79
CA ALA A 71 -5.44 -9.58 -9.60
C ALA A 71 -3.99 -9.12 -9.43
N PHE A 72 -3.60 -8.89 -8.17
CA PHE A 72 -2.26 -8.48 -7.79
C PHE A 72 -1.71 -9.55 -6.84
N THR A 73 -0.58 -10.14 -7.21
CA THR A 73 0.04 -11.20 -6.41
C THR A 73 1.46 -10.79 -6.06
N MET A 74 1.75 -10.68 -4.79
CA MET A 74 3.08 -10.35 -4.28
C MET A 74 3.81 -11.63 -3.88
N TYR A 75 4.98 -11.84 -4.45
CA TYR A 75 5.95 -12.88 -4.10
C TYR A 75 7.11 -12.28 -3.29
N SER A 76 8.07 -13.09 -2.91
CA SER A 76 9.27 -12.61 -2.21
C SER A 76 10.25 -11.84 -3.11
N ASP A 77 10.17 -12.06 -4.42
CA ASP A 77 11.11 -11.56 -5.43
C ASP A 77 10.46 -10.69 -6.51
N ARG A 78 9.13 -10.63 -6.56
CA ARG A 78 8.38 -9.92 -7.59
C ARG A 78 6.94 -9.62 -7.20
N LEU A 79 6.33 -8.71 -7.93
CA LEU A 79 4.90 -8.47 -7.96
C LEU A 79 4.36 -8.86 -9.34
N GLU A 80 3.28 -9.61 -9.39
CA GLU A 80 2.55 -9.92 -10.62
C GLU A 80 1.20 -9.20 -10.66
N ILE A 81 0.92 -8.52 -11.76
CA ILE A 81 -0.33 -7.83 -12.05
C ILE A 81 -0.98 -8.55 -13.22
N PHE A 82 -2.15 -9.11 -12.99
CA PHE A 82 -2.87 -9.93 -13.93
C PHE A 82 -4.18 -9.27 -14.34
N SER A 83 -4.40 -9.08 -15.63
CA SER A 83 -5.67 -8.62 -16.20
C SER A 83 -6.27 -9.66 -17.14
N ARG A 84 -7.59 -9.76 -17.12
CA ARG A 84 -8.35 -10.70 -17.94
C ARG A 84 -8.68 -10.08 -19.31
N GLY A 85 -8.60 -10.89 -20.32
CA GLY A 85 -8.89 -10.53 -21.70
C GLY A 85 -7.66 -10.54 -22.60
N PRO A 86 -7.83 -10.81 -23.89
CA PRO A 86 -6.75 -10.72 -24.88
C PRO A 86 -6.44 -9.25 -25.20
N LEU A 87 -5.39 -9.03 -25.97
CA LEU A 87 -5.25 -7.78 -26.71
C LEU A 87 -6.49 -7.53 -27.56
N PRO A 88 -6.99 -6.29 -27.66
CA PRO A 88 -8.07 -5.94 -28.57
C PRO A 88 -7.72 -6.35 -30.01
N PRO A 89 -8.71 -6.77 -30.82
CA PRO A 89 -8.46 -7.20 -32.20
C PRO A 89 -7.79 -6.13 -33.05
N GLU A 90 -8.02 -4.86 -32.75
CA GLU A 90 -7.45 -3.72 -33.46
C GLU A 90 -6.02 -3.39 -33.05
N GLN A 91 -5.49 -4.06 -32.00
CA GLN A 91 -4.16 -3.80 -31.48
C GLN A 91 -3.18 -4.90 -31.85
N THR A 92 -2.08 -4.53 -32.51
CA THR A 92 -0.97 -5.45 -32.74
C THR A 92 -0.04 -5.52 -31.54
N VAL A 93 0.67 -6.64 -31.36
CA VAL A 93 1.69 -6.79 -30.33
C VAL A 93 2.77 -5.71 -30.43
N LEU A 94 3.21 -5.42 -31.66
CA LEU A 94 4.21 -4.37 -31.91
C LEU A 94 3.67 -2.98 -31.51
N GLY A 95 2.43 -2.66 -31.88
CA GLY A 95 1.77 -1.42 -31.51
C GLY A 95 1.62 -1.31 -30.00
N PHE A 96 1.26 -2.41 -29.30
CA PHE A 96 1.19 -2.45 -27.84
C PHE A 96 2.51 -2.04 -27.19
N TYR A 97 3.64 -2.62 -27.61
CA TYR A 97 4.96 -2.27 -27.06
C TYR A 97 5.42 -0.85 -27.44
N ARG A 98 4.97 -0.32 -28.56
CA ARG A 98 5.20 1.09 -28.94
C ARG A 98 4.36 2.09 -28.18
N GLY A 99 3.34 1.61 -27.46
CA GLY A 99 2.45 2.45 -26.68
C GLY A 99 1.17 2.86 -27.40
N ASP A 100 0.83 2.23 -28.52
CA ASP A 100 -0.47 2.45 -29.13
C ASP A 100 -1.55 2.00 -28.16
N SER A 101 -2.42 2.92 -27.76
CA SER A 101 -3.43 2.66 -26.74
C SER A 101 -4.77 2.35 -27.38
N VAL A 102 -5.21 1.10 -27.24
CA VAL A 102 -6.55 0.66 -27.64
C VAL A 102 -7.27 0.13 -26.40
N PRO A 103 -7.91 1.00 -25.61
CA PRO A 103 -8.53 0.58 -24.34
C PRO A 103 -9.75 -0.30 -24.59
N VAL A 104 -9.85 -1.43 -23.88
CA VAL A 104 -11.03 -2.30 -23.88
C VAL A 104 -12.25 -1.57 -23.35
N ASN A 105 -12.05 -0.76 -22.31
CA ASN A 105 -13.12 0.06 -21.74
C ASN A 105 -12.93 1.53 -22.10
N LYS A 106 -13.46 1.90 -23.27
CA LYS A 106 -13.36 3.28 -23.81
C LYS A 106 -13.99 4.33 -22.90
N SER A 107 -15.11 4.02 -22.23
CA SER A 107 -15.78 4.93 -21.31
C SER A 107 -14.93 5.19 -20.07
N LEU A 108 -14.36 4.16 -19.48
CA LEU A 108 -13.46 4.30 -18.32
C LEU A 108 -12.20 5.08 -18.70
N ALA A 109 -11.61 4.80 -19.85
CA ALA A 109 -10.44 5.51 -20.35
C ALA A 109 -10.74 7.01 -20.52
N LYS A 110 -11.92 7.37 -21.06
CA LYS A 110 -12.35 8.75 -21.18
C LYS A 110 -12.45 9.45 -19.82
N ILE A 111 -13.02 8.78 -18.82
CA ILE A 111 -13.14 9.34 -17.45
C ILE A 111 -11.75 9.56 -16.84
N ILE A 112 -10.87 8.58 -16.93
CA ILE A 112 -9.49 8.65 -16.38
C ILE A 112 -8.72 9.80 -17.02
N ASN A 113 -8.87 10.00 -18.34
CA ASN A 113 -8.25 11.10 -19.06
C ASN A 113 -8.83 12.47 -18.65
N GLN A 114 -10.15 12.57 -18.49
CA GLN A 114 -10.81 13.79 -18.02
C GLN A 114 -10.39 14.19 -16.60
N LEU A 115 -10.09 13.22 -15.78
CA LEU A 115 -9.58 13.42 -14.41
C LEU A 115 -8.07 13.66 -14.36
N HIS A 116 -7.38 13.68 -15.50
CA HIS A 116 -5.91 13.84 -15.59
C HIS A 116 -5.13 12.81 -14.78
N ILE A 117 -5.72 11.64 -14.54
CA ILE A 117 -5.05 10.52 -13.84
C ILE A 117 -4.02 9.86 -14.75
N SER A 118 -4.29 9.83 -16.05
CA SER A 118 -3.37 9.35 -17.07
C SER A 118 -3.28 10.33 -18.22
N GLU A 119 -2.10 10.47 -18.78
CA GLU A 119 -1.92 11.13 -20.06
C GLU A 119 -2.16 10.10 -21.18
N THR A 120 -2.94 10.46 -22.19
CA THR A 120 -3.18 9.64 -23.40
C THR A 120 -1.94 9.47 -24.28
N SER A 121 -0.76 9.70 -23.75
CA SER A 121 0.48 9.80 -24.50
C SER A 121 1.06 8.46 -24.99
N GLY A 122 0.40 7.32 -24.69
CA GLY A 122 0.92 5.99 -25.08
C GLY A 122 2.25 5.60 -24.41
N ARG A 123 2.61 6.26 -23.31
CA ARG A 123 3.91 6.06 -22.65
C ARG A 123 3.90 4.96 -21.58
N GLY A 124 2.74 4.39 -21.23
CA GLY A 124 2.61 3.45 -20.12
C GLY A 124 3.39 2.17 -20.33
N VAL A 125 3.13 1.45 -21.42
CA VAL A 125 3.85 0.21 -21.76
C VAL A 125 5.34 0.47 -22.02
N PRO A 126 5.75 1.47 -22.84
CA PRO A 126 7.16 1.84 -22.98
C PRO A 126 7.86 2.16 -21.66
N LYS A 127 7.18 2.79 -20.72
CA LYS A 127 7.74 3.06 -19.39
C LYS A 127 8.02 1.76 -18.62
N ILE A 128 7.07 0.82 -18.58
CA ILE A 128 7.26 -0.49 -17.94
C ILE A 128 8.45 -1.23 -18.56
N THR A 129 8.49 -1.29 -19.89
CA THR A 129 9.54 -2.02 -20.61
C THR A 129 10.90 -1.35 -20.53
N SER A 130 10.97 -0.03 -20.36
CA SER A 130 12.23 0.69 -20.15
C SER A 130 12.93 0.32 -18.83
N PHE A 131 12.16 -0.05 -17.80
CA PHE A 131 12.70 -0.48 -16.51
C PHE A 131 12.95 -1.99 -16.45
N TYR A 132 12.05 -2.79 -17.03
CA TYR A 132 12.01 -4.24 -16.78
C TYR A 132 12.14 -5.10 -18.04
N GLY A 133 12.25 -4.48 -19.23
CA GLY A 133 12.29 -5.21 -20.51
C GLY A 133 10.91 -5.67 -20.98
N GLU A 134 10.84 -6.12 -22.23
CA GLU A 134 9.60 -6.64 -22.82
C GLU A 134 9.15 -7.95 -22.16
N ASP A 135 10.11 -8.77 -21.70
CA ASP A 135 9.84 -10.04 -20.99
C ASP A 135 9.04 -9.87 -19.71
N ALA A 136 9.00 -8.64 -19.17
CA ALA A 136 8.16 -8.31 -18.02
C ALA A 136 6.65 -8.39 -18.33
N ILE A 137 6.27 -8.42 -19.60
CA ILE A 137 4.87 -8.44 -20.03
C ILE A 137 4.59 -9.70 -20.84
N ALA A 138 3.82 -10.61 -20.26
CA ALA A 138 3.33 -11.80 -20.94
C ALA A 138 1.92 -11.56 -21.49
N ILE A 139 1.80 -11.60 -22.83
CA ILE A 139 0.53 -11.48 -23.55
C ILE A 139 0.06 -12.90 -23.90
N GLU A 140 -1.01 -13.33 -23.26
CA GLU A 140 -1.61 -14.65 -23.44
C GLU A 140 -2.93 -14.55 -24.22
N LYS A 141 -3.47 -15.68 -24.66
CA LYS A 141 -4.72 -15.74 -25.42
C LYS A 141 -5.90 -15.04 -24.71
N ASN A 142 -5.97 -15.11 -23.39
CA ASN A 142 -7.10 -14.61 -22.61
C ASN A 142 -6.70 -13.72 -21.43
N SER A 143 -5.44 -13.29 -21.38
CA SER A 143 -4.93 -12.50 -20.26
C SER A 143 -3.65 -11.78 -20.63
N ILE A 144 -3.36 -10.73 -19.86
CA ILE A 144 -2.08 -10.03 -19.88
C ILE A 144 -1.57 -10.02 -18.45
N ARG A 145 -0.29 -10.40 -18.30
CA ARG A 145 0.40 -10.40 -17.02
C ARG A 145 1.61 -9.48 -17.09
N VAL A 146 1.72 -8.59 -16.11
CA VAL A 146 2.90 -7.77 -15.92
C VAL A 146 3.63 -8.27 -14.69
N THR A 147 4.91 -8.58 -14.82
CA THR A 147 5.81 -9.00 -13.76
C THR A 147 6.76 -7.87 -13.43
N ILE A 148 6.73 -7.41 -12.20
CA ILE A 148 7.62 -6.37 -11.68
C ILE A 148 8.61 -7.05 -10.73
N PRO A 149 9.85 -7.35 -11.16
CA PRO A 149 10.85 -7.92 -10.29
C PRO A 149 11.27 -6.91 -9.21
N PHE A 150 11.63 -7.42 -8.04
CA PHE A 150 12.11 -6.60 -6.95
C PHE A 150 13.62 -6.37 -7.05
N ASN A 151 14.06 -5.18 -6.68
CA ASN A 151 15.48 -4.82 -6.64
C ASN A 151 16.24 -5.56 -5.53
N PHE A 152 15.52 -6.06 -4.53
CA PHE A 152 16.05 -6.92 -3.47
C PHE A 152 14.96 -7.91 -3.03
N VAL A 153 15.40 -9.02 -2.41
CA VAL A 153 14.45 -10.01 -1.92
C VAL A 153 13.62 -9.37 -0.80
N HIS A 154 12.33 -9.18 -1.08
CA HIS A 154 11.38 -8.83 -0.05
C HIS A 154 11.21 -10.06 0.84
N GLN A 155 11.99 -10.11 1.91
CA GLN A 155 11.60 -10.96 3.01
C GLN A 155 10.33 -10.30 3.56
N PRO A 156 9.15 -10.91 3.41
CA PRO A 156 8.03 -10.48 4.22
C PRO A 156 8.54 -10.72 5.64
N GLU A 157 9.05 -9.65 6.25
CA GLU A 157 9.20 -9.71 7.69
C GLU A 157 7.88 -10.29 8.15
N VAL A 158 7.97 -11.23 9.06
CA VAL A 158 6.85 -11.81 9.79
C VAL A 158 6.17 -10.69 10.59
N ARG A 159 5.79 -9.61 9.90
CA ARG A 159 5.05 -8.47 10.45
C ARG A 159 3.66 -8.89 10.90
N ASP A 160 3.11 -9.99 10.35
CA ASP A 160 1.85 -10.51 10.89
C ASP A 160 2.05 -11.25 12.21
N LYS A 161 3.20 -11.93 12.43
CA LYS A 161 3.52 -12.47 13.77
C LYS A 161 4.16 -11.44 14.70
N ALA A 162 4.85 -10.43 14.17
CA ALA A 162 5.36 -9.32 14.97
C ALA A 162 4.28 -8.28 15.27
N ARG A 163 3.28 -8.05 14.39
CA ARG A 163 2.12 -7.21 14.74
C ARG A 163 1.23 -7.85 15.79
N ASP A 164 1.10 -9.17 15.83
CA ASP A 164 0.41 -9.86 16.92
C ASP A 164 1.27 -9.97 18.19
N LYS A 165 2.63 -10.04 18.07
CA LYS A 165 3.53 -9.95 19.23
C LYS A 165 3.85 -8.51 19.66
N VAL A 166 3.87 -7.53 18.74
CA VAL A 166 4.00 -6.09 19.05
C VAL A 166 2.69 -5.51 19.58
N ARG A 167 1.55 -6.22 19.41
CA ARG A 167 0.32 -5.87 20.13
C ARG A 167 0.39 -6.15 21.63
N ASP A 168 1.32 -6.98 22.07
CA ASP A 168 1.52 -7.27 23.51
C ASP A 168 2.73 -6.55 24.14
N THR A 169 3.60 -5.91 23.35
CA THR A 169 4.71 -5.09 23.90
C THR A 169 4.44 -3.61 23.67
N LEU A 170 4.17 -2.92 24.77
CA LEU A 170 4.06 -1.47 24.80
C LEU A 170 5.40 -0.84 24.40
N ASN A 171 5.38 0.18 23.53
CA ASN A 171 6.57 0.99 23.31
C ASN A 171 6.91 1.82 24.57
N GLN A 172 8.12 2.38 24.62
CA GLN A 172 8.58 3.14 25.80
C GLN A 172 7.62 4.26 26.23
N THR A 173 7.02 4.95 25.28
CA THR A 173 6.05 6.02 25.55
C THR A 173 4.76 5.47 26.14
N GLN A 174 4.28 4.34 25.64
CA GLN A 174 3.08 3.67 26.12
C GLN A 174 3.30 3.05 27.50
N GLN A 175 4.49 2.52 27.75
CA GLN A 175 4.87 2.02 29.09
C GLN A 175 4.89 3.16 30.11
N LYS A 176 5.57 4.26 29.83
CA LYS A 176 5.58 5.46 30.69
C LYS A 176 4.18 6.02 30.91
N MET A 177 3.35 6.05 29.86
CA MET A 177 1.97 6.50 29.97
C MET A 177 1.15 5.59 30.89
N LEU A 178 1.34 4.27 30.80
CA LEU A 178 0.66 3.31 31.66
C LEU A 178 1.10 3.42 33.11
N GLU A 179 2.40 3.65 33.37
CA GLU A 179 2.94 3.93 34.72
C GLU A 179 2.32 5.19 35.31
N LEU A 180 2.33 6.31 34.56
CA LEU A 180 1.70 7.56 35.03
C LEU A 180 0.19 7.40 35.32
N ILE A 181 -0.50 6.58 34.57
CA ILE A 181 -1.91 6.27 34.81
C ILE A 181 -2.10 5.38 36.05
N ARG A 182 -1.18 4.44 36.30
CA ARG A 182 -1.20 3.60 37.52
C ARG A 182 -0.96 4.42 38.75
N ASP A 183 0.03 5.32 38.70
CA ASP A 183 0.38 6.19 39.85
C ASP A 183 -0.70 7.22 40.11
N ASN A 184 -1.35 7.73 39.08
CA ASN A 184 -2.45 8.69 39.21
C ASN A 184 -3.60 8.33 38.26
N PRO A 185 -4.57 7.51 38.67
CA PRO A 185 -5.74 7.15 37.89
C PRO A 185 -6.59 8.32 37.40
N SER A 186 -6.51 9.47 38.07
CA SER A 186 -7.25 10.68 37.71
C SER A 186 -6.47 11.61 36.77
N ILE A 187 -5.29 11.20 36.31
CA ILE A 187 -4.43 12.00 35.44
C ILE A 187 -5.18 12.48 34.18
N THR A 188 -5.05 13.76 33.87
CA THR A 188 -5.70 14.40 32.73
C THR A 188 -4.80 14.36 31.48
N ARG A 189 -5.42 14.50 30.30
CA ARG A 189 -4.66 14.58 29.04
C ARG A 189 -3.62 15.70 29.02
N PRO A 190 -3.94 16.95 29.45
CA PRO A 190 -2.94 18.02 29.53
C PRO A 190 -1.75 17.64 30.40
N ARG A 191 -1.98 16.95 31.51
CA ARG A 191 -0.89 16.52 32.40
C ARG A 191 -0.03 15.45 31.75
N LEU A 192 -0.63 14.48 31.06
CA LEU A 192 0.10 13.49 30.24
C LEU A 192 0.94 14.13 29.13
N MET A 193 0.44 15.19 28.48
CA MET A 193 1.19 15.95 27.47
C MET A 193 2.46 16.55 28.07
N VAL A 194 2.37 17.14 29.27
CA VAL A 194 3.52 17.75 29.95
C VAL A 194 4.52 16.69 30.40
N GLU A 195 4.05 15.64 31.10
CA GLU A 195 4.92 14.60 31.68
C GLU A 195 5.65 13.80 30.60
N LEU A 196 4.99 13.54 29.47
CA LEU A 196 5.57 12.77 28.35
C LEU A 196 6.24 13.65 27.28
N ARG A 197 6.13 14.98 27.39
CA ARG A 197 6.59 15.97 26.38
C ARG A 197 6.03 15.67 24.99
N LEU A 198 4.74 15.35 24.91
CA LEU A 198 4.05 14.98 23.68
C LEU A 198 2.96 16.00 23.32
N GLY A 199 2.72 16.16 22.02
CA GLY A 199 1.57 16.92 21.52
C GLY A 199 0.24 16.19 21.77
N GLU A 200 -0.87 16.93 21.66
CA GLU A 200 -2.23 16.43 21.94
C GLU A 200 -2.59 15.21 21.09
N THR A 201 -2.31 15.26 19.79
CA THR A 201 -2.59 14.15 18.85
C THR A 201 -1.83 12.87 19.24
N ALA A 202 -0.55 12.99 19.65
CA ALA A 202 0.26 11.86 20.06
C ALA A 202 -0.28 11.22 21.36
N VAL A 203 -0.67 12.03 22.35
CA VAL A 203 -1.29 11.55 23.60
C VAL A 203 -2.62 10.86 23.30
N GLN A 204 -3.46 11.46 22.44
CA GLN A 204 -4.74 10.89 22.05
C GLN A 204 -4.59 9.52 21.37
N ASN A 205 -3.63 9.38 20.45
CA ASN A 205 -3.36 8.14 19.73
C ASN A 205 -2.88 7.04 20.70
N ASN A 206 -1.97 7.36 21.62
CA ASN A 206 -1.49 6.40 22.62
C ASN A 206 -2.58 5.97 23.60
N ILE A 207 -3.42 6.88 24.07
CA ILE A 207 -4.60 6.55 24.91
C ILE A 207 -5.55 5.63 24.13
N SER A 208 -5.83 5.94 22.87
CA SER A 208 -6.72 5.13 22.02
C SER A 208 -6.15 3.73 21.81
N PHE A 209 -4.84 3.62 21.61
CA PHE A 209 -4.15 2.33 21.50
C PHE A 209 -4.26 1.53 22.82
N LEU A 210 -3.91 2.11 23.96
CA LEU A 210 -3.97 1.43 25.26
C LEU A 210 -5.38 0.97 25.61
N LYS A 211 -6.42 1.76 25.25
CA LYS A 211 -7.83 1.36 25.41
C LYS A 211 -8.18 0.19 24.51
N LYS A 212 -7.83 0.27 23.20
CA LYS A 212 -8.16 -0.75 22.21
C LYS A 212 -7.46 -2.08 22.48
N SER A 213 -6.24 -2.02 23.03
CA SER A 213 -5.43 -3.18 23.41
C SER A 213 -5.74 -3.72 24.82
N GLY A 214 -6.73 -3.15 25.50
CA GLY A 214 -7.21 -3.65 26.80
C GLY A 214 -6.26 -3.41 27.96
N TYR A 215 -5.37 -2.42 27.90
CA TYR A 215 -4.49 -2.03 29.02
C TYR A 215 -5.17 -1.08 30.00
N ILE A 216 -6.01 -0.17 29.49
CA ILE A 216 -6.72 0.83 30.30
C ILE A 216 -8.18 0.93 29.87
N GLN A 217 -9.02 1.28 30.83
CA GLN A 217 -10.44 1.60 30.63
C GLN A 217 -10.79 2.91 31.33
N ARG A 218 -11.62 3.73 30.68
CA ARG A 218 -12.16 4.92 31.36
C ARG A 218 -13.42 4.55 32.13
N VAL A 219 -13.46 4.87 33.41
CA VAL A 219 -14.62 4.64 34.27
C VAL A 219 -15.18 6.00 34.68
N GLY A 220 -16.48 6.19 34.51
CA GLY A 220 -17.19 7.45 34.85
C GLY A 220 -17.21 8.47 33.70
N SER A 221 -17.60 9.70 34.02
CA SER A 221 -17.77 10.77 33.05
C SER A 221 -16.44 11.38 32.60
N ASN A 222 -16.45 12.14 31.49
CA ASN A 222 -15.24 12.83 31.01
C ASN A 222 -14.65 13.84 31.99
N LYS A 223 -15.47 14.43 32.88
CA LYS A 223 -15.03 15.44 33.87
C LYS A 223 -14.64 14.85 35.22
N LYS A 224 -15.33 13.78 35.68
CA LYS A 224 -15.13 13.18 37.01
C LYS A 224 -14.74 11.70 36.96
N GLY A 225 -14.40 11.16 35.78
CA GLY A 225 -14.00 9.78 35.64
C GLY A 225 -12.52 9.57 35.94
N TYR A 226 -12.14 8.30 36.07
CA TYR A 226 -10.75 7.88 36.27
C TYR A 226 -10.37 6.77 35.30
N TRP A 227 -9.09 6.51 35.20
CA TRP A 227 -8.55 5.42 34.39
C TRP A 227 -8.40 4.17 35.25
N LYS A 228 -8.92 3.05 34.78
CA LYS A 228 -8.69 1.74 35.36
C LYS A 228 -7.71 0.98 34.49
N THR A 229 -6.60 0.51 35.07
CA THR A 229 -5.67 -0.40 34.42
C THR A 229 -6.22 -1.83 34.47
N LEU A 230 -6.11 -2.57 33.36
CA LEU A 230 -6.69 -3.91 33.20
C LEU A 230 -5.61 -4.99 33.08
N LYS A 231 -4.37 -4.60 32.67
CA LYS A 231 -3.20 -5.45 32.56
C LYS A 231 -2.00 -4.80 33.23
#